data_296152efc25a23a59e334796083f6d8d
#
_entry.id   296152efc25a23a59e334796083f6d8d
#
_cell.length_a   1.000
_cell.length_b   1.000
_cell.length_c   1.000
_cell.angle_alpha   90.00
_cell.angle_beta   90.00
_cell.angle_gamma   90.00
#
_symmetry.space_group_name_H-M   'P 1'
#
loop_
_entity.id
_entity.type
_entity.pdbx_description
1 polymer ?
#
loop_
_entity_poly.entity_id
_entity_poly.type
_entity_poly.pdbx_seq_one_letter_code
_entity_poly.pdbx_strand_id
1 'polypeptide(L)'
;MESDPDAYQRKVEKIRESYEQRKAAATQEKGLIVVFTGSGKGKSTAAFGMLLRALQHGMQAAVVQYVKGAIATAETDAFARFGTQLEWHRMGEGFHWITQDAELDRRAAERAWELTCALLTRPGLGMLVLDEVLVALRLHQLEESR
;
A
#
# COMPACT_ATOMS: atom_id res chain seq x y z
N MET A 1 -45.23 4.77 -8.34
CA MET A 1 -44.74 3.42 -8.68
C MET A 1 -44.44 2.73 -7.36
N GLU A 2 -45.34 1.91 -6.90
CA GLU A 2 -45.21 1.12 -5.67
C GLU A 2 -44.14 0.05 -5.94
N SER A 3 -43.01 0.10 -5.23
CA SER A 3 -41.98 -0.90 -5.32
C SER A 3 -42.48 -2.21 -4.69
N ASP A 4 -42.63 -3.26 -5.47
CA ASP A 4 -42.99 -4.60 -4.98
C ASP A 4 -42.00 -5.06 -3.90
N PRO A 5 -42.39 -5.09 -2.59
CA PRO A 5 -41.51 -5.47 -1.49
C PRO A 5 -40.96 -6.89 -1.64
N ASP A 6 -41.70 -7.79 -2.28
CA ASP A 6 -41.31 -9.17 -2.50
C ASP A 6 -40.24 -9.29 -3.60
N ALA A 7 -40.27 -8.39 -4.59
CA ALA A 7 -39.23 -8.35 -5.62
C ALA A 7 -37.88 -7.89 -5.05
N TYR A 8 -37.91 -6.94 -4.11
CA TYR A 8 -36.69 -6.50 -3.40
C TYR A 8 -36.11 -7.62 -2.54
N GLN A 9 -36.93 -8.29 -1.74
CA GLN A 9 -36.49 -9.40 -0.90
C GLN A 9 -35.88 -10.53 -1.70
N ARG A 10 -36.53 -10.98 -2.80
CA ARG A 10 -35.99 -11.99 -3.72
C ARG A 10 -34.64 -11.60 -4.31
N LYS A 11 -34.45 -10.31 -4.63
CA LYS A 11 -33.15 -9.80 -5.14
C LYS A 11 -32.05 -9.86 -4.08
N VAL A 12 -32.37 -9.44 -2.85
CA VAL A 12 -31.42 -9.47 -1.72
C VAL A 12 -31.00 -10.92 -1.40
N GLU A 13 -31.96 -11.84 -1.40
CA GLU A 13 -31.68 -13.25 -1.12
C GLU A 13 -30.75 -13.89 -2.16
N LYS A 14 -30.99 -13.63 -3.45
CA LYS A 14 -30.07 -14.06 -4.53
C LYS A 14 -28.65 -13.49 -4.39
N ILE A 15 -28.53 -12.22 -3.98
CA ILE A 15 -27.23 -11.58 -3.73
C ILE A 15 -26.52 -12.27 -2.56
N ARG A 16 -27.25 -12.56 -1.49
CA ARG A 16 -26.72 -13.24 -0.29
C ARG A 16 -26.26 -14.66 -0.64
N GLU A 17 -27.08 -15.44 -1.31
CA GLU A 17 -26.70 -16.80 -1.77
C GLU A 17 -25.44 -16.78 -2.64
N SER A 18 -25.38 -15.87 -3.62
CA SER A 18 -24.21 -15.70 -4.49
C SER A 18 -22.94 -15.29 -3.71
N TYR A 19 -23.10 -14.46 -2.67
CA TYR A 19 -22.00 -14.07 -1.80
C TYR A 19 -21.49 -15.25 -0.97
N GLU A 20 -22.39 -16.01 -0.33
CA GLU A 20 -22.03 -17.19 0.48
C GLU A 20 -21.38 -18.29 -0.38
N GLN A 21 -21.86 -18.53 -1.60
CA GLN A 21 -21.24 -19.47 -2.54
C GLN A 21 -19.82 -19.05 -2.91
N ARG A 22 -19.59 -17.75 -3.23
CA ARG A 22 -18.25 -17.23 -3.55
C ARG A 22 -17.32 -17.31 -2.35
N LYS A 23 -17.82 -17.03 -1.14
CA LYS A 23 -17.05 -17.13 0.10
C LYS A 23 -16.65 -18.58 0.39
N ALA A 24 -17.58 -19.53 0.22
CA ALA A 24 -17.31 -20.96 0.39
C ALA A 24 -16.30 -21.50 -0.63
N ALA A 25 -16.33 -20.98 -1.86
CA ALA A 25 -15.38 -21.36 -2.91
C ALA A 25 -13.99 -20.71 -2.76
N ALA A 26 -13.86 -19.67 -1.94
CA ALA A 26 -12.60 -18.97 -1.72
C ALA A 26 -11.72 -19.72 -0.70
N THR A 27 -11.09 -20.79 -1.15
CA THR A 27 -10.26 -21.69 -0.30
C THR A 27 -8.76 -21.48 -0.46
N GLN A 28 -8.32 -20.61 -1.39
CA GLN A 28 -6.91 -20.37 -1.64
C GLN A 28 -6.41 -19.14 -0.87
N GLU A 29 -5.37 -19.36 -0.07
CA GLU A 29 -4.58 -18.27 0.51
C GLU A 29 -3.39 -17.94 -0.41
N LYS A 30 -3.25 -16.68 -0.80
CA LYS A 30 -2.12 -16.19 -1.59
C LYS A 30 -1.82 -14.73 -1.32
N GLY A 31 -0.56 -14.34 -1.48
CA GLY A 31 -0.18 -12.93 -1.51
C GLY A 31 -0.83 -12.19 -2.69
N LEU A 32 -1.13 -10.92 -2.49
CA LEU A 32 -1.65 -10.04 -3.53
C LEU A 32 -0.71 -8.85 -3.72
N ILE A 33 -0.49 -8.52 -5.00
CA ILE A 33 0.12 -7.25 -5.38
C ILE A 33 -1.00 -6.32 -5.85
N VAL A 34 -1.12 -5.16 -5.20
CA VAL A 34 -2.10 -4.13 -5.55
C VAL A 34 -1.35 -2.88 -5.99
N VAL A 35 -1.62 -2.40 -7.20
CA VAL A 35 -0.97 -1.22 -7.78
C VAL A 35 -1.98 -0.08 -7.90
N PHE A 36 -1.72 1.02 -7.19
CA PHE A 36 -2.45 2.28 -7.34
C PHE A 36 -1.67 3.20 -8.26
N THR A 37 -2.15 3.40 -9.47
CA THR A 37 -1.50 4.23 -10.51
C THR A 37 -2.47 5.21 -11.15
N GLY A 38 -1.94 6.15 -11.91
CA GLY A 38 -2.72 7.18 -12.64
C GLY A 38 -2.35 8.60 -12.23
N SER A 39 -2.84 9.59 -13.01
CA SER A 39 -2.54 11.02 -12.84
C SER A 39 -3.31 11.69 -11.69
N GLY A 40 -4.38 11.07 -11.20
CA GLY A 40 -5.26 11.64 -10.15
C GLY A 40 -4.65 11.64 -8.76
N LYS A 41 -5.29 12.36 -7.83
CA LYS A 41 -5.01 12.33 -6.40
C LYS A 41 -5.61 11.06 -5.75
N GLY A 42 -5.12 10.70 -4.55
CA GLY A 42 -5.72 9.66 -3.73
C GLY A 42 -5.00 8.30 -3.75
N LYS A 43 -3.91 8.12 -4.52
CA LYS A 43 -3.16 6.85 -4.58
C LYS A 43 -2.62 6.45 -3.20
N SER A 44 -1.82 7.30 -2.57
CA SER A 44 -1.29 7.06 -1.22
C SER A 44 -2.41 6.97 -0.18
N THR A 45 -3.48 7.79 -0.30
CA THR A 45 -4.66 7.72 0.58
C THR A 45 -5.32 6.34 0.50
N ALA A 46 -5.48 5.76 -0.69
CA ALA A 46 -6.04 4.43 -0.88
C ALA A 46 -5.13 3.35 -0.27
N ALA A 47 -3.82 3.42 -0.51
CA ALA A 47 -2.85 2.49 0.07
C ALA A 47 -2.83 2.56 1.60
N PHE A 48 -2.83 3.77 2.17
CA PHE A 48 -2.86 3.96 3.63
C PHE A 48 -4.21 3.59 4.24
N GLY A 49 -5.31 3.70 3.51
CA GLY A 49 -6.60 3.16 3.92
C GLY A 49 -6.58 1.64 4.07
N MET A 50 -5.94 0.94 3.12
CA MET A 50 -5.71 -0.50 3.22
C MET A 50 -4.76 -0.85 4.38
N LEU A 51 -3.68 -0.07 4.56
CA LEU A 51 -2.75 -0.21 5.68
C LEU A 51 -3.46 -0.10 7.03
N LEU A 52 -4.30 0.94 7.19
CA LEU A 52 -5.09 1.11 8.42
C LEU A 52 -5.96 -0.10 8.70
N ARG A 53 -6.62 -0.62 7.68
CA ARG A 53 -7.46 -1.82 7.80
C ARG A 53 -6.63 -3.05 8.20
N ALA A 54 -5.47 -3.28 7.59
CA ALA A 54 -4.57 -4.38 7.92
C ALA A 54 -4.08 -4.31 9.39
N LEU A 55 -3.66 -3.13 9.82
CA LEU A 55 -3.23 -2.89 11.21
C LEU A 55 -4.37 -3.13 12.21
N GLN A 56 -5.60 -2.70 11.91
CA GLN A 56 -6.76 -2.97 12.77
C GLN A 56 -7.14 -4.46 12.85
N HIS A 57 -6.74 -5.25 11.86
CA HIS A 57 -6.84 -6.72 11.88
C HIS A 57 -5.65 -7.41 12.56
N GLY A 58 -4.73 -6.66 13.17
CA GLY A 58 -3.59 -7.20 13.91
C GLY A 58 -2.39 -7.60 13.04
N MET A 59 -2.39 -7.24 11.74
CA MET A 59 -1.27 -7.56 10.86
C MET A 59 -0.06 -6.70 11.20
N GLN A 60 1.14 -7.29 11.17
CA GLN A 60 2.40 -6.54 11.15
C GLN A 60 2.57 -5.91 9.77
N ALA A 61 2.95 -4.65 9.72
CA ALA A 61 3.07 -3.94 8.46
C ALA A 61 4.33 -3.07 8.39
N ALA A 62 4.76 -2.76 7.17
CA ALA A 62 5.82 -1.80 6.91
C ALA A 62 5.43 -0.85 5.76
N VAL A 63 5.94 0.38 5.82
CA VAL A 63 5.86 1.37 4.75
C VAL A 63 7.27 1.79 4.36
N VAL A 64 7.56 1.78 3.05
CA VAL A 64 8.79 2.32 2.49
C VAL A 64 8.42 3.45 1.54
N GLN A 65 8.83 4.69 1.87
CA GLN A 65 8.61 5.87 1.04
C GLN A 65 9.89 6.19 0.26
N TYR A 66 9.82 6.15 -1.07
CA TYR A 66 10.97 6.25 -1.97
C TYR A 66 11.40 7.69 -2.26
N VAL A 67 10.45 8.60 -2.40
CA VAL A 67 10.71 9.96 -2.89
C VAL A 67 10.54 11.01 -1.80
N LYS A 68 9.58 10.83 -0.91
CA LYS A 68 9.32 11.77 0.18
C LYS A 68 10.43 11.66 1.24
N GLY A 69 11.29 12.65 1.30
CA GLY A 69 12.39 12.72 2.25
C GLY A 69 11.95 13.03 3.68
N ALA A 70 12.82 13.70 4.42
CA ALA A 70 12.74 13.93 5.87
C ALA A 70 11.49 14.68 6.38
N ILE A 71 10.58 15.12 5.51
CA ILE A 71 9.38 15.86 5.92
C ILE A 71 8.38 14.87 6.53
N ALA A 72 8.11 15.05 7.84
CA ALA A 72 7.02 14.33 8.49
C ALA A 72 5.69 14.71 7.81
N THR A 73 4.93 13.72 7.41
CA THR A 73 3.58 13.94 6.88
C THR A 73 2.55 13.70 7.99
N ALA A 74 1.39 14.32 7.88
CA ALA A 74 0.31 14.12 8.84
C ALA A 74 -0.09 12.63 8.97
N GLU A 75 0.09 11.85 7.90
CA GLU A 75 -0.15 10.42 7.90
C GLU A 75 0.82 9.69 8.84
N THR A 76 2.10 10.06 8.87
CA THR A 76 3.09 9.44 9.77
C THR A 76 2.66 9.60 11.22
N ASP A 77 2.23 10.80 11.61
CA ASP A 77 1.77 11.08 12.97
C ASP A 77 0.47 10.32 13.29
N ALA A 78 -0.47 10.26 12.34
CA ALA A 78 -1.71 9.53 12.51
C ALA A 78 -1.49 8.02 12.72
N PHE A 79 -0.46 7.44 12.10
CA PHE A 79 -0.11 6.04 12.22
C PHE A 79 0.82 5.72 13.41
N ALA A 80 1.43 6.71 14.07
CA ALA A 80 2.34 6.52 15.20
C ALA A 80 1.72 5.71 16.36
N ARG A 81 0.39 5.76 16.52
CA ARG A 81 -0.36 5.01 17.53
C ARG A 81 -0.24 3.49 17.44
N PHE A 82 0.19 2.95 16.29
CA PHE A 82 0.34 1.51 16.09
C PHE A 82 1.67 0.96 16.64
N GLY A 83 2.58 1.85 17.07
CA GLY A 83 3.82 1.45 17.75
C GLY A 83 4.62 0.42 16.98
N THR A 84 4.95 -0.69 17.63
CA THR A 84 5.76 -1.78 17.07
C THR A 84 5.04 -2.62 16.00
N GLN A 85 3.74 -2.41 15.79
CA GLN A 85 2.99 -3.12 14.75
C GLN A 85 3.27 -2.56 13.35
N LEU A 86 3.76 -1.33 13.26
CA LEU A 86 4.04 -0.63 12.01
C LEU A 86 5.47 -0.08 12.00
N GLU A 87 6.25 -0.46 11.00
CA GLU A 87 7.51 0.17 10.67
C GLU A 87 7.32 1.18 9.54
N TRP A 88 7.84 2.39 9.71
CA TRP A 88 7.73 3.45 8.72
C TRP A 88 9.10 3.96 8.32
N HIS A 89 9.52 3.64 7.10
CA HIS A 89 10.82 3.98 6.54
C HIS A 89 10.68 5.07 5.49
N ARG A 90 11.26 6.24 5.75
CA ARG A 90 11.39 7.35 4.81
C ARG A 90 12.79 7.29 4.23
N MET A 91 12.92 6.88 2.98
CA MET A 91 14.21 6.59 2.35
C MET A 91 14.64 7.65 1.35
N GLY A 92 13.71 8.49 0.85
CA GLY A 92 14.03 9.59 -0.05
C GLY A 92 14.75 10.75 0.68
N GLU A 93 15.63 11.45 -0.04
CA GLU A 93 16.35 12.63 0.46
C GLU A 93 15.52 13.92 0.29
N GLY A 94 14.31 13.84 -0.22
CA GLY A 94 13.43 14.95 -0.54
C GLY A 94 12.88 14.86 -1.95
N PHE A 95 12.22 15.92 -2.39
CA PHE A 95 11.80 15.98 -3.78
C PHE A 95 13.00 16.26 -4.68
N HIS A 96 13.14 15.53 -5.78
CA HIS A 96 14.26 15.63 -6.76
C HIS A 96 14.51 17.06 -7.27
N TRP A 97 13.47 17.91 -7.31
CA TRP A 97 13.62 19.34 -7.66
C TRP A 97 14.22 20.19 -6.52
N ILE A 98 14.35 19.62 -5.32
CA ILE A 98 15.00 20.25 -4.16
C ILE A 98 16.45 19.76 -4.07
N THR A 99 16.67 18.46 -4.16
CA THR A 99 18.00 17.84 -4.04
C THR A 99 18.91 18.23 -5.21
N GLN A 100 18.38 18.30 -6.44
CA GLN A 100 19.11 18.55 -7.68
C GLN A 100 20.37 17.68 -7.85
N ASP A 101 20.44 16.57 -7.13
CA ASP A 101 21.54 15.59 -7.15
C ASP A 101 20.97 14.21 -7.51
N ALA A 102 21.05 13.87 -8.79
CA ALA A 102 20.52 12.62 -9.32
C ALA A 102 21.25 11.37 -8.73
N GLU A 103 22.52 11.50 -8.39
CA GLU A 103 23.27 10.39 -7.83
C GLU A 103 22.86 10.13 -6.37
N LEU A 104 22.59 11.18 -5.59
CA LEU A 104 22.08 11.07 -4.23
C LEU A 104 20.69 10.42 -4.23
N ASP A 105 19.79 10.86 -5.11
CA ASP A 105 18.46 10.30 -5.28
C ASP A 105 18.51 8.83 -5.70
N ARG A 106 19.41 8.46 -6.63
CA ARG A 106 19.60 7.08 -7.06
C ARG A 106 20.04 6.18 -5.90
N ARG A 107 21.06 6.60 -5.15
CA ARG A 107 21.54 5.84 -3.97
C ARG A 107 20.46 5.69 -2.89
N ALA A 108 19.64 6.71 -2.69
CA ALA A 108 18.52 6.63 -1.76
C ALA A 108 17.47 5.60 -2.21
N ALA A 109 17.12 5.61 -3.49
CA ALA A 109 16.20 4.64 -4.06
C ALA A 109 16.75 3.20 -4.01
N GLU A 110 18.05 3.01 -4.28
CA GLU A 110 18.71 1.69 -4.17
C GLU A 110 18.66 1.15 -2.74
N ARG A 111 19.01 1.97 -1.74
CA ARG A 111 18.87 1.59 -0.31
C ARG A 111 17.43 1.25 0.07
N ALA A 112 16.46 2.00 -0.47
CA ALA A 112 15.03 1.72 -0.26
C ALA A 112 14.64 0.37 -0.85
N TRP A 113 15.20 0.02 -2.02
CA TRP A 113 14.95 -1.26 -2.67
C TRP A 113 15.59 -2.43 -1.91
N GLU A 114 16.81 -2.29 -1.43
CA GLU A 114 17.48 -3.29 -0.57
C GLU A 114 16.66 -3.57 0.68
N LEU A 115 16.18 -2.52 1.35
CA LEU A 115 15.28 -2.65 2.49
C LEU A 115 13.96 -3.33 2.11
N THR A 116 13.37 -2.97 0.98
CA THR A 116 12.15 -3.60 0.45
C THR A 116 12.33 -5.11 0.26
N CYS A 117 13.43 -5.53 -0.35
CA CYS A 117 13.77 -6.95 -0.54
C CYS A 117 13.90 -7.69 0.80
N ALA A 118 14.57 -7.08 1.78
CA ALA A 118 14.69 -7.65 3.13
C ALA A 118 13.32 -7.77 3.83
N LEU A 119 12.46 -6.78 3.69
CA LEU A 119 11.10 -6.78 4.25
C LEU A 119 10.21 -7.85 3.59
N LEU A 120 10.30 -8.04 2.26
CA LEU A 120 9.52 -9.05 1.54
C LEU A 120 9.79 -10.48 1.99
N THR A 121 11.00 -10.75 2.48
CA THR A 121 11.40 -12.08 2.95
C THR A 121 11.22 -12.27 4.46
N ARG A 122 10.77 -11.22 5.17
CA ARG A 122 10.65 -11.26 6.64
C ARG A 122 9.42 -12.06 7.07
N PRO A 123 9.60 -13.10 7.90
CA PRO A 123 8.47 -13.85 8.44
C PRO A 123 7.54 -12.96 9.27
N GLY A 124 6.23 -13.17 9.11
CA GLY A 124 5.21 -12.48 9.90
C GLY A 124 4.82 -11.09 9.39
N LEU A 125 5.50 -10.54 8.39
CA LEU A 125 5.07 -9.30 7.75
C LEU A 125 3.82 -9.59 6.90
N GLY A 126 2.67 -9.01 7.28
CA GLY A 126 1.39 -9.22 6.61
C GLY A 126 1.10 -8.22 5.50
N MET A 127 1.68 -7.01 5.56
CA MET A 127 1.49 -5.98 4.54
C MET A 127 2.74 -5.11 4.38
N LEU A 128 3.13 -4.87 3.13
CA LEU A 128 4.18 -3.93 2.76
C LEU A 128 3.62 -2.90 1.79
N VAL A 129 3.79 -1.62 2.10
CA VAL A 129 3.41 -0.49 1.23
C VAL A 129 4.67 0.16 0.68
N LEU A 130 4.76 0.27 -0.64
CA LEU A 130 5.82 0.98 -1.35
C LEU A 130 5.24 2.27 -1.91
N ASP A 131 5.43 3.39 -1.19
CA ASP A 131 4.90 4.69 -1.60
C ASP A 131 5.89 5.34 -2.60
N GLU A 132 5.36 5.68 -3.76
CA GLU A 132 6.08 6.33 -4.87
C GLU A 132 7.21 5.51 -5.52
N VAL A 133 7.27 4.19 -5.35
CA VAL A 133 8.26 3.33 -6.03
C VAL A 133 8.20 3.47 -7.56
N LEU A 134 7.00 3.62 -8.15
CA LEU A 134 6.84 3.83 -9.59
C LEU A 134 7.36 5.20 -10.06
N VAL A 135 7.45 6.18 -9.16
CA VAL A 135 8.10 7.47 -9.45
C VAL A 135 9.61 7.28 -9.53
N ALA A 136 10.22 6.53 -8.61
CA ALA A 136 11.64 6.21 -8.62
C ALA A 136 12.04 5.46 -9.92
N LEU A 137 11.23 4.48 -10.36
CA LEU A 137 11.41 3.79 -11.64
C LEU A 137 11.33 4.76 -12.82
N ARG A 138 10.29 5.58 -12.89
CA ARG A 138 10.10 6.55 -13.98
C ARG A 138 11.22 7.59 -14.07
N LEU A 139 11.84 7.93 -12.94
CA LEU A 139 12.97 8.86 -12.86
C LEU A 139 14.31 8.14 -13.05
N HIS A 140 14.31 6.87 -13.43
CA HIS A 140 15.51 6.03 -13.60
C HIS A 140 16.43 5.99 -12.36
N GLN A 141 15.85 6.16 -11.17
CA GLN A 141 16.55 6.00 -9.89
C GLN A 141 16.66 4.52 -9.48
N LEU A 142 15.84 3.65 -10.10
CA LEU A 142 15.90 2.19 -10.01
C LEU A 142 15.89 1.60 -11.42
N GLU A 143 16.61 0.50 -11.61
CA GLU A 143 16.58 -0.28 -12.85
C GLU A 143 15.49 -1.35 -12.79
N GLU A 144 14.77 -1.57 -13.91
CA GLU A 144 13.68 -2.56 -14.00
C GLU A 144 14.16 -4.01 -13.90
N SER A 145 15.45 -4.26 -14.09
CA SER A 145 16.07 -5.60 -14.10
C SER A 145 16.57 -6.10 -12.74
N ARG A 146 16.27 -5.40 -11.67
CA ARG A 146 16.73 -5.76 -10.30
C ARG A 146 15.72 -6.54 -9.51
#